data_a877d50a791292fb5061234e53ff5210
#
_entry.id   a877d50a791292fb5061234e53ff5210
#
_cell.length_a   1.000
_cell.length_b   1.000
_cell.length_c   1.000
_cell.angle_alpha   90.00
_cell.angle_beta   90.00
_cell.angle_gamma   90.00
#
_symmetry.space_group_name_H-M   'P 1'
#
loop_
_entity.id
_entity.type
_entity.pdbx_description
1 polymer ?
#
loop_
_entity_poly.entity_id
_entity_poly.type
_entity_poly.pdbx_seq_one_letter_code
_entity_poly.pdbx_strand_id
1 'polypeptide(L)'
;MSRNSKSIKPTNKRIAVVGDGQTEKIYFDKLKEVEGLRNVSLKPDLPKNVGSYKGVFDKAESLYAQGYDEIYCLIDMDKVLSDNTLAKYLIEKKRIEKKGILVFESNPCTEFWFLIHFVGTAKPFSNCESVEKELQKYFPSYVKNQQYLVQSNIYKVLKPNLLKAVRNGELIERTQTENYSSKSEIFKLIKILLPSLFENKENIAT
;
A
#
# COMPACT_ATOMS: atom_id res chain seq x y z
N MET A 1 -13.81 -50.08 11.99
CA MET A 1 -13.37 -49.37 10.77
C MET A 1 -13.30 -47.88 11.07
N SER A 2 -12.10 -47.38 11.29
CA SER A 2 -11.88 -45.96 11.64
C SER A 2 -11.89 -45.12 10.35
N ARG A 3 -12.81 -44.16 10.24
CA ARG A 3 -12.83 -43.19 9.15
C ARG A 3 -11.68 -42.20 9.33
N ASN A 4 -10.64 -42.30 8.47
CA ASN A 4 -9.63 -41.27 8.34
C ASN A 4 -10.31 -39.95 7.96
N SER A 5 -10.42 -39.02 8.88
CA SER A 5 -10.76 -37.63 8.57
C SER A 5 -9.59 -37.03 7.78
N LYS A 6 -9.78 -36.83 6.48
CA LYS A 6 -8.85 -36.06 5.67
C LYS A 6 -8.77 -34.65 6.27
N SER A 7 -7.63 -34.31 6.85
CA SER A 7 -7.34 -32.93 7.27
C SER A 7 -7.46 -32.04 6.03
N ILE A 8 -8.43 -31.13 6.04
CA ILE A 8 -8.58 -30.12 5.00
C ILE A 8 -7.33 -29.23 5.12
N LYS A 9 -6.43 -29.29 4.12
CA LYS A 9 -5.31 -28.36 4.04
C LYS A 9 -5.89 -26.96 4.00
N PRO A 10 -5.42 -26.02 4.83
CA PRO A 10 -5.85 -24.63 4.75
C PRO A 10 -5.57 -24.13 3.33
N THR A 11 -6.59 -23.71 2.63
CA THR A 11 -6.45 -23.08 1.32
C THR A 11 -5.71 -21.76 1.53
N ASN A 12 -4.62 -21.57 0.81
CA ASN A 12 -3.88 -20.31 0.85
C ASN A 12 -4.82 -19.15 0.44
N LYS A 13 -4.95 -18.18 1.31
CA LYS A 13 -5.74 -16.97 1.06
C LYS A 13 -5.21 -16.24 -0.17
N ARG A 14 -6.09 -15.92 -1.11
CA ARG A 14 -5.75 -15.19 -2.34
C ARG A 14 -5.97 -13.70 -2.11
N ILE A 15 -4.88 -12.95 -2.05
CA ILE A 15 -4.90 -11.51 -1.81
C ILE A 15 -4.41 -10.78 -3.07
N ALA A 16 -5.13 -9.77 -3.53
CA ALA A 16 -4.69 -8.88 -4.58
C ALA A 16 -4.40 -7.47 -4.01
N VAL A 17 -3.31 -6.86 -4.49
CA VAL A 17 -2.98 -5.46 -4.26
C VAL A 17 -2.95 -4.77 -5.61
N VAL A 18 -3.90 -3.89 -5.87
CA VAL A 18 -4.01 -3.18 -7.16
C VAL A 18 -3.47 -1.77 -6.97
N GLY A 19 -2.32 -1.48 -7.57
CA GLY A 19 -1.69 -0.16 -7.54
C GLY A 19 -2.15 0.72 -8.69
N ASP A 20 -1.99 2.03 -8.51
CA ASP A 20 -2.25 3.02 -9.55
C ASP A 20 -1.08 3.12 -10.56
N GLY A 21 0.14 2.73 -10.14
CA GLY A 21 1.34 2.79 -10.95
C GLY A 21 2.35 1.67 -10.70
N GLN A 22 3.46 1.75 -11.44
CA GLN A 22 4.53 0.75 -11.36
C GLN A 22 5.27 0.78 -10.01
N THR A 23 5.32 1.92 -9.34
CA THR A 23 5.98 2.07 -8.05
C THR A 23 5.37 1.14 -7.01
N GLU A 24 4.05 1.18 -6.86
CA GLU A 24 3.29 0.33 -5.94
C GLU A 24 3.47 -1.15 -6.29
N LYS A 25 3.27 -1.47 -7.57
CA LYS A 25 3.40 -2.86 -8.03
C LYS A 25 4.78 -3.43 -7.70
N ILE A 26 5.85 -2.70 -8.04
CA ILE A 26 7.23 -3.16 -7.80
C ILE A 26 7.48 -3.26 -6.29
N TYR A 27 7.05 -2.29 -5.49
CA TYR A 27 7.22 -2.32 -4.04
C TYR A 27 6.60 -3.57 -3.42
N PHE A 28 5.35 -3.89 -3.77
CA PHE A 28 4.65 -5.06 -3.24
C PHE A 28 5.11 -6.39 -3.85
N ASP A 29 5.59 -6.41 -5.11
CA ASP A 29 6.28 -7.58 -5.67
C ASP A 29 7.55 -7.89 -4.86
N LYS A 30 8.34 -6.86 -4.52
CA LYS A 30 9.56 -7.01 -3.71
C LYS A 30 9.28 -7.34 -2.25
N LEU A 31 8.22 -6.80 -1.67
CA LEU A 31 7.75 -7.20 -0.34
C LEU A 31 7.40 -8.69 -0.33
N LYS A 32 6.60 -9.15 -1.27
CA LYS A 32 6.23 -10.57 -1.41
C LYS A 32 7.45 -11.48 -1.51
N GLU A 33 8.43 -11.08 -2.33
CA GLU A 33 9.68 -11.82 -2.53
C GLU A 33 10.48 -11.93 -1.23
N VAL A 34 10.67 -10.80 -0.51
CA VAL A 34 11.53 -10.71 0.68
C VAL A 34 10.88 -11.33 1.92
N GLU A 35 9.56 -11.16 2.09
CA GLU A 35 8.86 -11.66 3.28
C GLU A 35 8.43 -13.12 3.15
N GLY A 36 8.42 -13.69 1.96
CA GLY A 36 8.13 -15.12 1.73
C GLY A 36 6.76 -15.51 2.30
N LEU A 37 5.72 -14.75 2.05
CA LEU A 37 4.38 -14.93 2.61
C LEU A 37 3.81 -16.33 2.26
N ARG A 38 3.94 -17.29 3.17
CA ARG A 38 3.65 -18.72 2.90
C ARG A 38 2.16 -19.04 2.86
N ASN A 39 1.37 -18.35 3.67
CA ASN A 39 -0.08 -18.60 3.82
C ASN A 39 -0.95 -17.66 3.00
N VAL A 40 -0.32 -16.87 2.13
CA VAL A 40 -0.97 -15.83 1.35
C VAL A 40 -0.48 -15.90 -0.10
N SER A 41 -1.41 -15.96 -1.03
CA SER A 41 -1.10 -15.76 -2.44
C SER A 41 -1.27 -14.28 -2.77
N LEU A 42 -0.24 -13.48 -2.51
CA LEU A 42 -0.25 -12.05 -2.82
C LEU A 42 -0.02 -11.83 -4.31
N LYS A 43 -0.92 -11.10 -4.93
CA LYS A 43 -0.84 -10.69 -6.34
C LYS A 43 -0.81 -9.17 -6.44
N PRO A 44 0.37 -8.54 -6.50
CA PRO A 44 0.48 -7.17 -6.95
C PRO A 44 0.09 -7.06 -8.42
N ASP A 45 -0.81 -6.13 -8.75
CA ASP A 45 -1.38 -6.03 -10.10
C ASP A 45 -1.56 -4.57 -10.52
N LEU A 46 -1.80 -4.36 -11.81
CA LEU A 46 -2.05 -3.05 -12.40
C LEU A 46 -3.31 -3.09 -13.27
N PRO A 47 -4.04 -1.97 -13.36
CA PRO A 47 -5.07 -1.81 -14.36
C PRO A 47 -4.47 -1.74 -15.77
N LYS A 48 -5.29 -1.94 -16.80
CA LYS A 48 -4.88 -1.71 -18.20
C LYS A 48 -4.46 -0.26 -18.43
N ASN A 49 -5.20 0.68 -17.84
CA ASN A 49 -4.91 2.11 -17.87
C ASN A 49 -4.39 2.53 -16.50
N VAL A 50 -3.07 2.68 -16.38
CA VAL A 50 -2.40 3.15 -15.16
C VAL A 50 -2.63 4.65 -14.93
N GLY A 51 -2.49 5.10 -13.69
CA GLY A 51 -2.61 6.51 -13.33
C GLY A 51 -4.05 6.99 -13.24
N SER A 52 -5.00 6.11 -12.90
CA SER A 52 -6.41 6.48 -12.74
C SER A 52 -7.09 5.59 -11.69
N TYR A 53 -7.68 6.21 -10.68
CA TYR A 53 -8.45 5.48 -9.66
C TYR A 53 -9.56 4.61 -10.27
N LYS A 54 -10.18 5.04 -11.38
CA LYS A 54 -11.22 4.24 -12.06
C LYS A 54 -10.65 2.93 -12.58
N GLY A 55 -9.48 2.98 -13.23
CA GLY A 55 -8.80 1.77 -13.70
C GLY A 55 -8.48 0.81 -12.56
N VAL A 56 -8.03 1.34 -11.42
CA VAL A 56 -7.77 0.54 -10.21
C VAL A 56 -9.05 -0.12 -9.71
N PHE A 57 -10.17 0.61 -9.63
CA PHE A 57 -11.45 0.08 -9.18
C PHE A 57 -12.03 -0.97 -10.14
N ASP A 58 -11.99 -0.72 -11.45
CA ASP A 58 -12.42 -1.69 -12.47
C ASP A 58 -11.60 -3.00 -12.37
N LYS A 59 -10.28 -2.88 -12.18
CA LYS A 59 -9.42 -4.04 -11.99
C LYS A 59 -9.74 -4.79 -10.69
N ALA A 60 -9.99 -4.07 -9.61
CA ALA A 60 -10.37 -4.65 -8.31
C ALA A 60 -11.70 -5.42 -8.42
N GLU A 61 -12.71 -4.87 -9.10
CA GLU A 61 -13.97 -5.56 -9.34
C GLU A 61 -13.80 -6.82 -10.21
N SER A 62 -12.93 -6.77 -11.22
CA SER A 62 -12.60 -7.96 -12.01
C SER A 62 -11.96 -9.06 -11.16
N LEU A 63 -11.09 -8.71 -10.22
CA LEU A 63 -10.46 -9.68 -9.31
C LEU A 63 -11.47 -10.21 -8.27
N TYR A 64 -12.39 -9.35 -7.79
CA TYR A 64 -13.49 -9.77 -6.94
C TYR A 64 -14.37 -10.83 -7.64
N ALA A 65 -14.73 -10.60 -8.90
CA ALA A 65 -15.47 -11.56 -9.70
C ALA A 65 -14.71 -12.88 -9.96
N GLN A 66 -13.36 -12.84 -9.92
CA GLN A 66 -12.49 -14.01 -10.03
C GLN A 66 -12.34 -14.78 -8.70
N GLY A 67 -13.02 -14.35 -7.62
CA GLY A 67 -13.03 -15.01 -6.32
C GLY A 67 -11.76 -14.81 -5.51
N TYR A 68 -11.12 -13.63 -5.58
CA TYR A 68 -10.09 -13.26 -4.62
C TYR A 68 -10.70 -13.02 -3.26
N ASP A 69 -10.05 -13.51 -2.20
CA ASP A 69 -10.55 -13.44 -0.83
C ASP A 69 -10.44 -12.04 -0.24
N GLU A 70 -9.34 -11.34 -0.57
CA GLU A 70 -9.11 -9.95 -0.18
C GLU A 70 -8.54 -9.15 -1.34
N ILE A 71 -9.00 -7.91 -1.46
CA ILE A 71 -8.55 -7.01 -2.52
C ILE A 71 -8.30 -5.64 -1.89
N TYR A 72 -7.11 -5.13 -2.13
CA TYR A 72 -6.61 -3.86 -1.63
C TYR A 72 -6.25 -2.95 -2.79
N CYS A 73 -6.84 -1.75 -2.81
CA CYS A 73 -6.56 -0.72 -3.81
C CYS A 73 -5.63 0.32 -3.20
N LEU A 74 -4.61 0.72 -3.96
CA LEU A 74 -3.71 1.82 -3.61
C LEU A 74 -3.96 2.95 -4.59
N ILE A 75 -4.23 4.15 -4.06
CA ILE A 75 -4.60 5.33 -4.85
C ILE A 75 -3.69 6.48 -4.49
N ASP A 76 -3.00 7.02 -5.50
CA ASP A 76 -2.31 8.29 -5.42
C ASP A 76 -3.32 9.43 -5.60
N MET A 77 -3.36 10.35 -4.62
CA MET A 77 -4.40 11.39 -4.56
C MET A 77 -4.08 12.62 -5.40
N ASP A 78 -2.86 12.78 -5.88
CA ASP A 78 -2.44 13.95 -6.66
C ASP A 78 -3.32 14.20 -7.89
N LYS A 79 -3.61 13.16 -8.68
CA LYS A 79 -4.51 13.26 -9.85
C LYS A 79 -5.96 13.44 -9.47
N VAL A 80 -6.43 12.78 -8.42
CA VAL A 80 -7.81 12.92 -7.94
C VAL A 80 -8.10 14.36 -7.56
N LEU A 81 -7.10 15.03 -6.94
CA LEU A 81 -7.21 16.42 -6.51
C LEU A 81 -6.99 17.40 -7.66
N SER A 82 -5.94 17.20 -8.48
CA SER A 82 -5.62 18.10 -9.59
C SER A 82 -6.71 18.13 -10.67
N ASP A 83 -7.33 16.99 -10.95
CA ASP A 83 -8.38 16.86 -11.96
C ASP A 83 -9.78 17.25 -11.43
N ASN A 84 -9.88 17.73 -10.19
CA ASN A 84 -11.14 18.08 -9.52
C ASN A 84 -12.17 16.93 -9.52
N THR A 85 -11.70 15.68 -9.42
CA THR A 85 -12.56 14.49 -9.48
C THR A 85 -12.95 13.94 -8.11
N LEU A 86 -12.57 14.60 -7.03
CA LEU A 86 -12.72 14.14 -5.66
C LEU A 86 -14.14 13.67 -5.30
N ALA A 87 -15.17 14.47 -5.65
CA ALA A 87 -16.55 14.09 -5.34
C ALA A 87 -16.96 12.78 -6.02
N LYS A 88 -16.57 12.58 -7.28
CA LYS A 88 -16.80 11.34 -8.03
C LYS A 88 -16.00 10.18 -7.43
N TYR A 89 -14.75 10.44 -7.09
CA TYR A 89 -13.89 9.45 -6.44
C TYR A 89 -14.50 8.94 -5.13
N LEU A 90 -14.97 9.82 -4.25
CA LEU A 90 -15.57 9.44 -2.96
C LEU A 90 -16.83 8.58 -3.13
N ILE A 91 -17.64 8.85 -4.16
CA ILE A 91 -18.82 8.02 -4.49
C ILE A 91 -18.38 6.61 -4.91
N GLU A 92 -17.42 6.53 -5.84
CA GLU A 92 -16.89 5.26 -6.34
C GLU A 92 -16.16 4.47 -5.24
N LYS A 93 -15.38 5.15 -4.40
CA LYS A 93 -14.72 4.52 -3.24
C LYS A 93 -15.75 3.85 -2.33
N LYS A 94 -16.81 4.56 -1.94
CA LYS A 94 -17.90 3.97 -1.13
C LYS A 94 -18.56 2.77 -1.80
N ARG A 95 -18.72 2.81 -3.12
CA ARG A 95 -19.29 1.69 -3.90
C ARG A 95 -18.41 0.45 -3.84
N ILE A 96 -17.11 0.63 -3.98
CA ILE A 96 -16.11 -0.45 -3.93
C ILE A 96 -16.00 -1.02 -2.52
N GLU A 97 -15.95 -0.17 -1.50
CA GLU A 97 -15.83 -0.57 -0.09
C GLU A 97 -17.05 -1.38 0.39
N LYS A 98 -18.25 -1.12 -0.13
CA LYS A 98 -19.44 -1.95 0.14
C LYS A 98 -19.30 -3.41 -0.30
N LYS A 99 -18.37 -3.71 -1.21
CA LYS A 99 -18.04 -5.08 -1.64
C LYS A 99 -16.97 -5.75 -0.75
N GLY A 100 -16.48 -5.06 0.28
CA GLY A 100 -15.39 -5.53 1.13
C GLY A 100 -14.00 -5.28 0.54
N ILE A 101 -13.90 -4.51 -0.55
CA ILE A 101 -12.61 -4.09 -1.13
C ILE A 101 -12.11 -2.89 -0.34
N LEU A 102 -10.88 -2.96 0.19
CA LEU A 102 -10.30 -1.85 0.97
C LEU A 102 -9.48 -0.93 0.07
N VAL A 103 -9.61 0.38 0.32
CA VAL A 103 -8.92 1.42 -0.43
C VAL A 103 -8.00 2.18 0.51
N PHE A 104 -6.72 2.24 0.15
CA PHE A 104 -5.67 2.96 0.89
C PHE A 104 -5.15 4.10 0.03
N GLU A 105 -5.12 5.29 0.60
CA GLU A 105 -4.75 6.53 -0.07
C GLU A 105 -3.33 6.95 0.29
N SER A 106 -2.60 7.49 -0.69
CA SER A 106 -1.37 8.24 -0.49
C SER A 106 -1.54 9.65 -1.05
N ASN A 107 -1.32 10.67 -0.24
CA ASN A 107 -1.40 12.06 -0.66
C ASN A 107 -0.04 12.75 -0.43
N PRO A 108 0.61 13.24 -1.48
CA PRO A 108 0.15 13.22 -2.87
C PRO A 108 0.30 11.84 -3.56
N CYS A 109 1.32 11.04 -3.23
CA CYS A 109 1.66 9.81 -3.91
C CYS A 109 2.42 8.80 -3.02
N THR A 110 2.65 7.61 -3.55
CA THR A 110 3.34 6.49 -2.88
C THR A 110 4.75 6.85 -2.40
N GLU A 111 5.46 7.77 -3.04
CA GLU A 111 6.78 8.20 -2.56
C GLU A 111 6.72 8.87 -1.18
N PHE A 112 5.57 9.37 -0.74
CA PHE A 112 5.41 9.84 0.63
C PHE A 112 5.53 8.68 1.64
N TRP A 113 5.06 7.48 1.29
CA TRP A 113 5.33 6.27 2.08
C TRP A 113 6.84 6.00 2.19
N PHE A 114 7.60 6.16 1.11
CA PHE A 114 9.06 5.99 1.15
C PHE A 114 9.73 7.04 2.03
N LEU A 115 9.30 8.29 1.94
CA LEU A 115 9.83 9.40 2.74
C LEU A 115 9.68 9.15 4.25
N ILE A 116 8.53 8.66 4.68
CA ILE A 116 8.28 8.46 6.13
C ILE A 116 9.05 7.28 6.74
N HIS A 117 9.79 6.50 5.95
CA HIS A 117 10.80 5.57 6.47
C HIS A 117 11.98 6.32 7.11
N PHE A 118 12.27 7.52 6.66
CA PHE A 118 13.44 8.31 7.09
C PHE A 118 13.07 9.41 8.07
N VAL A 119 11.96 10.09 7.85
CA VAL A 119 11.53 11.26 8.64
C VAL A 119 10.05 11.21 8.94
N GLY A 120 9.68 11.49 10.21
CA GLY A 120 8.29 11.76 10.59
C GLY A 120 7.99 13.22 10.29
N THR A 121 7.23 13.50 9.23
CA THR A 121 6.89 14.85 8.82
C THR A 121 5.41 14.99 8.52
N ALA A 122 4.81 16.04 9.05
CA ALA A 122 3.47 16.51 8.71
C ALA A 122 3.49 17.64 7.66
N LYS A 123 4.66 17.93 7.06
CA LYS A 123 4.81 18.95 6.04
C LYS A 123 3.88 18.68 4.87
N PRO A 124 3.07 19.64 4.43
CA PRO A 124 2.26 19.48 3.25
C PRO A 124 3.14 19.50 1.98
N PHE A 125 2.88 18.56 1.08
CA PHE A 125 3.49 18.48 -0.24
C PHE A 125 2.40 18.66 -1.29
N SER A 126 2.62 19.57 -2.24
CA SER A 126 1.64 19.91 -3.26
C SER A 126 1.53 18.86 -4.38
N ASN A 127 2.58 18.10 -4.62
CA ASN A 127 2.68 17.10 -5.68
C ASN A 127 3.78 16.08 -5.39
N CYS A 128 3.83 15.03 -6.21
CA CYS A 128 4.80 13.96 -6.07
C CYS A 128 6.25 14.43 -6.27
N GLU A 129 6.51 15.34 -7.18
CA GLU A 129 7.87 15.88 -7.42
C GLU A 129 8.46 16.52 -6.18
N SER A 130 7.64 17.26 -5.41
CA SER A 130 8.07 17.86 -4.14
C SER A 130 8.40 16.82 -3.07
N VAL A 131 7.69 15.69 -3.05
CA VAL A 131 8.00 14.54 -2.17
C VAL A 131 9.31 13.88 -2.61
N GLU A 132 9.50 13.66 -3.89
CA GLU A 132 10.72 13.05 -4.43
C GLU A 132 11.97 13.88 -4.12
N LYS A 133 11.90 15.20 -4.29
CA LYS A 133 12.98 16.12 -3.90
C LYS A 133 13.30 16.07 -2.40
N GLU A 134 12.29 15.94 -1.56
CA GLU A 134 12.49 15.78 -0.12
C GLU A 134 13.08 14.41 0.21
N LEU A 135 12.56 13.33 -0.41
CA LEU A 135 13.06 11.96 -0.24
C LEU A 135 14.54 11.85 -0.59
N GLN A 136 14.99 12.50 -1.67
CA GLN A 136 16.39 12.49 -2.11
C GLN A 136 17.37 13.11 -1.10
N LYS A 137 16.92 13.92 -0.15
CA LYS A 137 17.78 14.41 0.95
C LYS A 137 18.18 13.29 1.92
N TYR A 138 17.34 12.29 2.09
CA TYR A 138 17.53 11.14 2.99
C TYR A 138 17.95 9.89 2.25
N PHE A 139 17.59 9.81 0.98
CA PHE A 139 17.89 8.70 0.08
C PHE A 139 18.40 9.23 -1.27
N PRO A 140 19.67 9.74 -1.31
CA PRO A 140 20.23 10.45 -2.47
C PRO A 140 20.25 9.63 -3.77
N SER A 141 20.35 8.30 -3.67
CA SER A 141 20.36 7.41 -4.84
C SER A 141 18.96 7.10 -5.37
N TYR A 142 17.89 7.59 -4.74
CA TYR A 142 16.52 7.32 -5.20
C TYR A 142 16.26 7.94 -6.57
N VAL A 143 15.78 7.12 -7.49
CA VAL A 143 15.31 7.55 -8.81
C VAL A 143 13.97 6.86 -9.09
N LYS A 144 12.96 7.66 -9.46
CA LYS A 144 11.65 7.15 -9.81
C LYS A 144 11.64 6.56 -11.23
N ASN A 145 12.24 5.40 -11.40
CA ASN A 145 12.09 4.60 -12.61
C ASN A 145 12.04 3.10 -12.28
N GLN A 146 11.40 2.35 -13.17
CA GLN A 146 11.15 0.91 -12.96
C GLN A 146 12.45 0.11 -12.81
N GLN A 147 13.44 0.38 -13.65
CA GLN A 147 14.71 -0.34 -13.63
C GLN A 147 15.42 -0.17 -12.29
N TYR A 148 15.50 1.07 -11.80
CA TYR A 148 16.10 1.34 -10.49
C TYR A 148 15.33 0.66 -9.36
N LEU A 149 14.00 0.79 -9.31
CA LEU A 149 13.18 0.21 -8.25
C LEU A 149 13.29 -1.32 -8.18
N VAL A 150 13.40 -1.98 -9.35
CA VAL A 150 13.60 -3.44 -9.43
C VAL A 150 15.01 -3.84 -9.02
N GLN A 151 16.04 -3.18 -9.59
CA GLN A 151 17.45 -3.55 -9.36
C GLN A 151 17.90 -3.25 -7.93
N SER A 152 17.49 -2.13 -7.35
CA SER A 152 17.79 -1.81 -5.96
C SER A 152 17.04 -2.68 -4.95
N ASN A 153 16.00 -3.39 -5.38
CA ASN A 153 15.01 -4.02 -4.51
C ASN A 153 14.49 -3.02 -3.47
N ILE A 154 13.71 -2.06 -3.94
CA ILE A 154 13.27 -0.90 -3.14
C ILE A 154 12.69 -1.29 -1.77
N TYR A 155 11.95 -2.40 -1.69
CA TYR A 155 11.44 -2.88 -0.41
C TYR A 155 12.58 -3.29 0.54
N LYS A 156 13.58 -4.05 0.07
CA LYS A 156 14.73 -4.49 0.88
C LYS A 156 15.53 -3.31 1.41
N VAL A 157 15.68 -2.25 0.61
CA VAL A 157 16.35 -1.01 1.03
C VAL A 157 15.58 -0.29 2.14
N LEU A 158 14.26 -0.21 2.02
CA LEU A 158 13.40 0.48 2.99
C LEU A 158 13.11 -0.35 4.24
N LYS A 159 13.16 -1.68 4.16
CA LYS A 159 12.79 -2.63 5.23
C LYS A 159 13.44 -2.35 6.59
N PRO A 160 14.73 -1.96 6.72
CA PRO A 160 15.33 -1.63 8.02
C PRO A 160 14.57 -0.54 8.80
N ASN A 161 13.90 0.37 8.09
CA ASN A 161 13.12 1.45 8.66
C ASN A 161 11.60 1.21 8.64
N LEU A 162 11.13 0.00 8.30
CA LEU A 162 9.72 -0.31 8.11
C LEU A 162 8.87 -0.01 9.36
N LEU A 163 9.32 -0.43 10.54
CA LEU A 163 8.62 -0.15 11.79
C LEU A 163 8.57 1.34 12.13
N LYS A 164 9.62 2.09 11.76
CA LYS A 164 9.64 3.55 11.89
C LYS A 164 8.61 4.18 10.96
N ALA A 165 8.53 3.72 9.70
CA ALA A 165 7.55 4.22 8.74
C ALA A 165 6.11 3.98 9.21
N VAL A 166 5.81 2.81 9.77
CA VAL A 166 4.49 2.51 10.32
C VAL A 166 4.14 3.46 11.46
N ARG A 167 5.04 3.67 12.43
CA ARG A 167 4.82 4.61 13.54
C ARG A 167 4.63 6.05 13.04
N ASN A 168 5.42 6.48 12.06
CA ASN A 168 5.29 7.81 11.46
C ASN A 168 3.94 7.95 10.75
N GLY A 169 3.49 6.94 10.01
CA GLY A 169 2.17 6.93 9.37
C GLY A 169 1.03 7.04 10.38
N GLU A 170 1.08 6.26 11.48
CA GLU A 170 0.11 6.34 12.58
C GLU A 170 0.10 7.70 13.26
N LEU A 171 1.28 8.27 13.50
CA LEU A 171 1.40 9.60 14.12
C LEU A 171 0.81 10.68 13.22
N ILE A 172 1.17 10.66 11.94
CA ILE A 172 0.65 11.60 10.95
C ILE A 172 -0.88 11.51 10.90
N GLU A 173 -1.46 10.31 10.83
CA GLU A 173 -2.92 10.13 10.80
C GLU A 173 -3.60 10.70 12.04
N ARG A 174 -3.02 10.55 13.23
CA ARG A 174 -3.58 11.07 14.49
C ARG A 174 -3.46 12.61 14.63
N THR A 175 -2.44 13.20 14.02
CA THR A 175 -2.15 14.63 14.20
C THR A 175 -2.71 15.49 13.09
N GLN A 176 -3.11 14.91 11.98
CA GLN A 176 -3.67 15.65 10.86
C GLN A 176 -5.13 16.05 11.11
N THR A 177 -5.38 17.33 11.09
CA THR A 177 -6.72 17.91 11.21
C THR A 177 -7.32 18.35 9.87
N GLU A 178 -6.49 18.45 8.82
CA GLU A 178 -6.91 18.90 7.49
C GLU A 178 -7.14 17.71 6.56
N ASN A 179 -8.24 17.75 5.82
CA ASN A 179 -8.73 16.63 5.01
C ASN A 179 -7.79 16.19 3.88
N TYR A 180 -6.79 16.99 3.48
CA TYR A 180 -5.91 16.69 2.34
C TYR A 180 -4.43 16.99 2.62
N SER A 181 -4.01 16.93 3.87
CA SER A 181 -2.62 16.98 4.23
C SER A 181 -1.86 15.74 3.72
N SER A 182 -0.53 15.85 3.60
CA SER A 182 0.29 14.74 3.12
C SER A 182 0.23 13.55 4.06
N LYS A 183 -0.19 12.39 3.55
CA LYS A 183 -0.36 11.14 4.32
C LYS A 183 -0.12 9.92 3.42
N SER A 184 0.09 8.78 4.03
CA SER A 184 0.01 7.50 3.33
C SER A 184 -0.63 6.46 4.24
N GLU A 185 -1.64 5.78 3.74
CA GLU A 185 -2.32 4.70 4.45
C GLU A 185 -1.68 3.32 4.18
N ILE A 186 -0.60 3.26 3.42
CA ILE A 186 0.14 2.01 3.15
C ILE A 186 0.54 1.31 4.44
N PHE A 187 0.82 2.05 5.53
CA PHE A 187 1.14 1.44 6.82
C PHE A 187 0.03 0.50 7.34
N LYS A 188 -1.25 0.79 7.06
CA LYS A 188 -2.38 -0.07 7.43
C LYS A 188 -2.31 -1.38 6.67
N LEU A 189 -2.03 -1.33 5.37
CA LEU A 189 -1.86 -2.53 4.55
C LEU A 189 -0.64 -3.36 4.99
N ILE A 190 0.46 -2.72 5.36
CA ILE A 190 1.63 -3.41 5.92
C ILE A 190 1.26 -4.16 7.20
N LYS A 191 0.47 -3.56 8.09
CA LYS A 191 0.00 -4.24 9.32
C LYS A 191 -0.88 -5.45 9.02
N ILE A 192 -1.70 -5.39 7.97
CA ILE A 192 -2.54 -6.51 7.51
C ILE A 192 -1.69 -7.64 6.92
N LEU A 193 -0.70 -7.30 6.08
CA LEU A 193 0.12 -8.29 5.38
C LEU A 193 1.20 -8.93 6.25
N LEU A 194 1.69 -8.20 7.26
CA LEU A 194 2.81 -8.60 8.11
C LEU A 194 2.46 -8.50 9.61
N PRO A 195 1.35 -9.12 10.08
CA PRO A 195 0.87 -8.96 11.45
C PRO A 195 1.90 -9.38 12.49
N SER A 196 2.70 -10.42 12.22
CA SER A 196 3.73 -10.91 13.14
C SER A 196 4.80 -9.88 13.52
N LEU A 197 5.00 -8.84 12.72
CA LEU A 197 5.93 -7.74 13.06
C LEU A 197 5.39 -6.85 14.19
N PHE A 198 4.11 -6.94 14.52
CA PHE A 198 3.42 -6.02 15.44
C PHE A 198 2.87 -6.74 16.68
N GLU A 199 2.62 -8.05 16.63
CA GLU A 199 2.05 -8.86 17.73
C GLU A 199 2.97 -9.00 18.95
N ASN A 200 4.30 -8.92 18.79
CA ASN A 200 5.26 -9.13 19.88
C ASN A 200 5.49 -7.91 20.80
N LYS A 201 4.76 -6.82 20.67
CA LYS A 201 4.98 -5.60 21.47
C LYS A 201 3.97 -5.37 22.58
N GLU A 202 2.86 -6.07 22.59
CA GLU A 202 1.87 -5.97 23.69
C GLU A 202 2.27 -6.76 24.94
N ASN A 203 3.19 -7.72 24.80
CA ASN A 203 3.62 -8.58 25.92
C ASN A 203 4.84 -8.07 26.71
N ILE A 204 5.37 -6.87 26.43
CA ILE A 204 6.55 -6.32 27.12
C ILE A 204 6.17 -5.09 28.01
N ALA A 205 4.91 -4.72 28.05
CA ALA A 205 4.41 -3.56 28.82
C ALA A 205 3.48 -3.97 30.00
N THR A 206 3.76 -5.12 30.63
CA THR A 206 3.17 -5.50 31.91
C THR A 206 4.24 -5.71 32.96
#